data_b0766e3bc56ef88e3c8c2f57d6055d44
#
_entry.id   b0766e3bc56ef88e3c8c2f57d6055d44
#
_cell.length_a   1.000
_cell.length_b   1.000
_cell.length_c   1.000
_cell.angle_alpha   90.00
_cell.angle_beta   90.00
_cell.angle_gamma   90.00
#
_symmetry.space_group_name_H-M   'P 1'
#
loop_
_entity.id
_entity.type
_entity.pdbx_description
1 polymer ?
#
loop_
_entity_poly.entity_id
_entity_poly.type
_entity_poly.pdbx_seq_one_letter_code
_entity_poly.pdbx_strand_id
1 'polypeptide(L)'
;MKASALVMEEPGSLAQREIDIPDITEDQVLLRVELSGICGTDVHMYEGGMDLDFPVVPGHEFSGTIEEIGANIAADSKGESISVGDAATVVPGIVCGDCWYCNNVPARPTTCENREVYGYFNVDAPPHGHGGFSEYLVITNDASFYRLPDDMDVELGALTEPLSVATHALEQAYQPGMPHAREGFGPGKSVAVQGAGPIGLLAIAAANNAGAGNIIAVDAIDDRLQMAATFGADDLVNIENHDGDEDMIAEVKARTNGGVGPDVAIEAAGLPPAVRQGMEMVRDGGTLVEVGHFAYNGEVEINPTRIVQKELSVYGSLAYPPTQFESAIELLDQLKDNVPFEKLFNAKTALDDAEQAYEAPESGEAYRATIHPHGI
;
A
#
# COMPACT_ATOMS: atom_id res chain seq x y z
N MET A 1 -9.85 12.90 26.15
CA MET A 1 -8.46 13.29 26.49
C MET A 1 -7.90 14.25 25.43
N LYS A 2 -6.71 14.84 25.62
CA LYS A 2 -6.03 15.67 24.62
C LYS A 2 -4.88 14.90 24.01
N ALA A 3 -4.60 15.10 22.74
CA ALA A 3 -3.49 14.50 22.01
C ALA A 3 -2.88 15.50 21.02
N SER A 4 -1.58 15.41 20.80
CA SER A 4 -0.93 16.14 19.71
C SER A 4 -1.18 15.44 18.37
N ALA A 5 -1.42 16.22 17.32
CA ALA A 5 -1.59 15.74 15.97
C ALA A 5 -1.01 16.71 14.95
N LEU A 6 -0.54 16.19 13.82
CA LEU A 6 -0.29 16.99 12.63
C LEU A 6 -1.61 17.14 11.89
N VAL A 7 -2.06 18.36 11.72
CA VAL A 7 -3.32 18.70 11.04
C VAL A 7 -3.00 19.37 9.71
N MET A 8 -3.58 18.87 8.64
CA MET A 8 -3.63 19.58 7.36
C MET A 8 -4.84 20.52 7.38
N GLU A 9 -4.58 21.81 7.57
CA GLU A 9 -5.61 22.84 7.69
C GLU A 9 -6.33 23.08 6.35
N GLU A 10 -5.56 23.08 5.29
CA GLU A 10 -5.95 23.19 3.89
C GLU A 10 -4.78 22.66 3.02
N PRO A 11 -4.96 22.43 1.72
CA PRO A 11 -3.85 22.08 0.84
C PRO A 11 -2.67 23.06 0.95
N GLY A 12 -1.46 22.51 1.11
CA GLY A 12 -0.24 23.28 1.29
C GLY A 12 -0.02 23.84 2.71
N SER A 13 -0.86 23.51 3.68
CA SER A 13 -0.76 24.04 5.04
C SER A 13 -0.88 22.95 6.10
N LEU A 14 0.23 22.68 6.79
CA LEU A 14 0.30 21.76 7.92
C LEU A 14 0.48 22.54 9.23
N ALA A 15 -0.14 22.10 10.30
CA ALA A 15 0.03 22.66 11.64
C ALA A 15 -0.03 21.56 12.70
N GLN A 16 0.86 21.61 13.68
CA GLN A 16 0.70 20.82 14.88
C GLN A 16 -0.41 21.41 15.75
N ARG A 17 -1.38 20.59 16.15
CA ARG A 17 -2.50 20.98 17.00
C ARG A 17 -2.66 20.03 18.17
N GLU A 18 -3.15 20.55 19.29
CA GLU A 18 -3.75 19.73 20.34
C GLU A 18 -5.23 19.50 19.96
N ILE A 19 -5.61 18.24 19.77
CA ILE A 19 -6.95 17.82 19.40
C ILE A 19 -7.66 17.09 20.53
N ASP A 20 -8.98 17.07 20.50
CA ASP A 20 -9.78 16.33 21.45
C ASP A 20 -9.98 14.89 20.98
N ILE A 21 -9.47 13.92 21.77
CA ILE A 21 -9.80 12.51 21.60
C ILE A 21 -10.98 12.19 22.52
N PRO A 22 -12.14 11.79 22.00
CA PRO A 22 -13.31 11.46 22.80
C PRO A 22 -13.05 10.24 23.70
N ASP A 23 -13.80 10.12 24.80
CA ASP A 23 -13.83 8.87 25.56
C ASP A 23 -14.45 7.77 24.67
N ILE A 24 -13.86 6.57 24.69
CA ILE A 24 -14.37 5.47 23.87
C ILE A 24 -15.71 4.96 24.42
N THR A 25 -16.53 4.43 23.52
CA THR A 25 -17.76 3.71 23.88
C THR A 25 -17.46 2.25 24.22
N GLU A 26 -18.48 1.50 24.64
CA GLU A 26 -18.35 0.07 24.92
C GLU A 26 -17.96 -0.77 23.68
N ASP A 27 -18.11 -0.22 22.47
CA ASP A 27 -17.88 -0.89 21.18
C ASP A 27 -16.67 -0.31 20.42
N GLN A 28 -15.76 0.38 21.09
CA GLN A 28 -14.60 1.04 20.49
C GLN A 28 -13.29 0.66 21.19
N VAL A 29 -12.19 0.92 20.53
CA VAL A 29 -10.83 0.71 21.05
C VAL A 29 -10.05 2.01 20.91
N LEU A 30 -9.26 2.39 21.90
CA LEU A 30 -8.28 3.47 21.81
C LEU A 30 -6.93 2.88 21.43
N LEU A 31 -6.36 3.37 20.34
CA LEU A 31 -5.02 3.00 19.88
C LEU A 31 -4.06 4.16 20.16
N ARG A 32 -2.95 3.87 20.84
CA ARG A 32 -1.79 4.72 20.91
C ARG A 32 -0.94 4.46 19.67
N VAL A 33 -0.81 5.46 18.80
CA VAL A 33 -0.08 5.30 17.53
C VAL A 33 1.41 5.36 17.77
N GLU A 34 2.14 4.33 17.37
CA GLU A 34 3.61 4.29 17.51
C GLU A 34 4.30 4.84 16.25
N LEU A 35 3.77 4.52 15.08
CA LEU A 35 4.30 4.95 13.79
C LEU A 35 3.19 5.06 12.76
N SER A 36 3.29 6.06 11.88
CA SER A 36 2.50 6.15 10.66
C SER A 36 3.37 6.51 9.45
N GLY A 37 3.23 5.75 8.36
CA GLY A 37 3.87 6.02 7.09
C GLY A 37 3.25 7.21 6.36
N ILE A 38 4.06 7.95 5.61
CA ILE A 38 3.59 8.95 4.65
C ILE A 38 3.44 8.26 3.28
N CYS A 39 2.21 8.21 2.79
CA CYS A 39 1.86 7.69 1.48
C CYS A 39 1.92 8.78 0.41
N GLY A 40 2.06 8.41 -0.86
CA GLY A 40 1.83 9.33 -1.97
C GLY A 40 0.44 9.98 -1.95
N THR A 41 -0.54 9.33 -1.34
CA THR A 41 -1.88 9.90 -1.11
C THR A 41 -1.84 11.11 -0.19
N ASP A 42 -1.03 11.08 0.88
CA ASP A 42 -0.88 12.22 1.80
C ASP A 42 -0.22 13.40 1.09
N VAL A 43 0.74 13.13 0.20
CA VAL A 43 1.36 14.16 -0.65
C VAL A 43 0.34 14.76 -1.61
N HIS A 44 -0.47 13.93 -2.29
CA HIS A 44 -1.53 14.45 -3.18
C HIS A 44 -2.61 15.25 -2.45
N MET A 45 -2.93 14.90 -1.20
CA MET A 45 -3.80 15.74 -0.36
C MET A 45 -3.17 17.11 -0.11
N TYR A 46 -1.87 17.11 0.23
CA TYR A 46 -1.11 18.34 0.48
C TYR A 46 -1.03 19.22 -0.75
N GLU A 47 -0.87 18.66 -1.93
CA GLU A 47 -0.87 19.36 -3.21
C GLU A 47 -2.26 19.82 -3.70
N GLY A 48 -3.33 19.44 -2.99
CA GLY A 48 -4.70 19.80 -3.37
C GLY A 48 -5.31 18.92 -4.47
N GLY A 49 -4.74 17.75 -4.69
CA GLY A 49 -5.23 16.78 -5.66
C GLY A 49 -6.47 15.99 -5.22
N MET A 50 -6.93 16.19 -3.97
CA MET A 50 -8.09 15.50 -3.41
C MET A 50 -9.10 16.52 -2.86
N ASP A 51 -10.39 16.25 -3.11
CA ASP A 51 -11.51 17.05 -2.59
C ASP A 51 -11.95 16.48 -1.23
N LEU A 52 -11.44 17.05 -0.14
CA LEU A 52 -11.72 16.64 1.23
C LEU A 52 -12.32 17.79 2.03
N ASP A 53 -13.04 17.45 3.10
CA ASP A 53 -13.58 18.40 4.08
C ASP A 53 -12.51 18.73 5.13
N PHE A 54 -11.65 19.70 4.82
CA PHE A 54 -10.58 20.14 5.73
C PHE A 54 -11.13 20.91 6.95
N PRO A 55 -10.40 20.93 8.10
CA PRO A 55 -9.08 20.36 8.35
C PRO A 55 -9.11 18.86 8.65
N VAL A 56 -8.07 18.13 8.26
CA VAL A 56 -7.94 16.68 8.50
C VAL A 56 -6.66 16.33 9.26
N VAL A 57 -6.66 15.20 9.98
CA VAL A 57 -5.42 14.56 10.45
C VAL A 57 -5.05 13.47 9.45
N PRO A 58 -3.99 13.61 8.64
CA PRO A 58 -3.60 12.61 7.66
C PRO A 58 -3.03 11.33 8.28
N GLY A 59 -2.55 10.43 7.42
CA GLY A 59 -1.92 9.17 7.79
C GLY A 59 -2.91 8.02 7.87
N HIS A 60 -2.75 7.06 6.97
CA HIS A 60 -3.59 5.86 6.86
C HIS A 60 -2.78 4.56 6.87
N GLU A 61 -1.46 4.63 7.04
CA GLU A 61 -0.53 3.52 7.13
C GLU A 61 0.08 3.47 8.53
N PHE A 62 -0.67 3.02 9.52
CA PHE A 62 -0.25 3.13 10.92
C PHE A 62 -0.41 1.83 11.71
N SER A 63 0.38 1.74 12.77
CA SER A 63 0.28 0.73 13.79
C SER A 63 0.52 1.35 15.17
N GLY A 64 0.10 0.65 16.19
CA GLY A 64 0.20 1.16 17.54
C GLY A 64 -0.08 0.11 18.61
N THR A 65 -0.18 0.57 19.82
CA THR A 65 -0.46 -0.23 21.03
C THR A 65 -1.89 0.04 21.50
N ILE A 66 -2.64 -0.98 21.82
CA ILE A 66 -3.99 -0.85 22.37
C ILE A 66 -3.89 -0.24 23.76
N GLU A 67 -4.46 0.95 23.96
CA GLU A 67 -4.43 1.70 25.22
C GLU A 67 -5.69 1.45 26.06
N GLU A 68 -6.86 1.35 25.43
CA GLU A 68 -8.14 1.11 26.12
C GLU A 68 -9.06 0.28 25.23
N ILE A 69 -9.86 -0.59 25.84
CA ILE A 69 -10.79 -1.51 25.16
C ILE A 69 -12.19 -1.34 25.72
N GLY A 70 -13.18 -1.09 24.85
CA GLY A 70 -14.58 -1.03 25.21
C GLY A 70 -15.11 -2.39 25.71
N ALA A 71 -16.05 -2.35 26.65
CA ALA A 71 -16.52 -3.53 27.40
C ALA A 71 -17.10 -4.64 26.52
N ASN A 72 -17.56 -4.34 25.31
CA ASN A 72 -18.14 -5.30 24.37
C ASN A 72 -17.11 -5.90 23.41
N ILE A 73 -15.87 -5.40 23.39
CA ILE A 73 -14.81 -5.88 22.50
C ILE A 73 -13.95 -6.92 23.21
N ALA A 74 -13.96 -8.16 22.74
CA ALA A 74 -13.16 -9.25 23.31
C ALA A 74 -12.07 -9.77 22.35
N ALA A 75 -12.16 -9.44 21.08
CA ALA A 75 -11.29 -9.95 20.03
C ALA A 75 -11.17 -8.94 18.88
N ASP A 76 -10.14 -9.12 18.08
CA ASP A 76 -9.92 -8.38 16.82
C ASP A 76 -10.86 -8.89 15.70
N SER A 77 -10.70 -8.37 14.50
CA SER A 77 -11.53 -8.72 13.33
C SER A 77 -11.32 -10.15 12.81
N LYS A 78 -10.22 -10.82 13.21
CA LYS A 78 -9.95 -12.24 12.94
C LYS A 78 -10.57 -13.16 14.00
N GLY A 79 -10.95 -12.62 15.15
CA GLY A 79 -11.47 -13.35 16.31
C GLY A 79 -10.38 -13.76 17.31
N GLU A 80 -9.18 -13.19 17.22
CA GLU A 80 -8.13 -13.37 18.20
C GLU A 80 -8.37 -12.46 19.40
N SER A 81 -8.22 -13.01 20.62
CA SER A 81 -8.42 -12.23 21.83
C SER A 81 -7.38 -11.12 21.95
N ILE A 82 -7.85 -9.96 22.42
CA ILE A 82 -7.01 -8.78 22.61
C ILE A 82 -6.94 -8.35 24.07
N SER A 83 -5.88 -7.64 24.40
CA SER A 83 -5.63 -7.05 25.70
C SER A 83 -5.02 -5.66 25.55
N VAL A 84 -5.19 -4.82 26.56
CA VAL A 84 -4.43 -3.56 26.67
C VAL A 84 -2.94 -3.88 26.67
N GLY A 85 -2.19 -3.18 25.84
CA GLY A 85 -0.77 -3.39 25.60
C GLY A 85 -0.43 -4.24 24.39
N ASP A 86 -1.42 -4.89 23.75
CA ASP A 86 -1.19 -5.61 22.50
C ASP A 86 -0.92 -4.63 21.35
N ALA A 87 0.01 -4.99 20.46
CA ALA A 87 0.25 -4.27 19.24
C ALA A 87 -0.86 -4.56 18.21
N ALA A 88 -1.30 -3.53 17.47
CA ALA A 88 -2.38 -3.66 16.49
C ALA A 88 -2.19 -2.68 15.31
N THR A 89 -2.83 -3.02 14.19
CA THR A 89 -2.99 -2.15 13.03
C THR A 89 -4.45 -2.16 12.57
N VAL A 90 -4.86 -1.12 11.85
CA VAL A 90 -6.26 -0.87 11.49
C VAL A 90 -6.40 -0.75 9.99
N VAL A 91 -7.42 -1.39 9.43
CA VAL A 91 -7.82 -1.17 8.03
C VAL A 91 -8.35 0.25 7.90
N PRO A 92 -7.69 1.15 7.16
CA PRO A 92 -8.09 2.55 7.15
C PRO A 92 -9.43 2.78 6.45
N GLY A 93 -9.82 1.91 5.52
CA GLY A 93 -11.04 2.05 4.74
C GLY A 93 -12.26 1.44 5.43
N ILE A 94 -13.27 2.25 5.70
CA ILE A 94 -14.56 1.86 6.29
C ILE A 94 -15.64 1.92 5.21
N VAL A 95 -16.40 0.84 5.03
CA VAL A 95 -17.49 0.79 4.05
C VAL A 95 -18.84 1.08 4.72
N CYS A 96 -19.74 1.77 4.03
CA CYS A 96 -21.04 2.12 4.60
C CYS A 96 -21.99 0.94 4.80
N GLY A 97 -21.78 -0.18 4.09
CA GLY A 97 -22.59 -1.39 4.22
C GLY A 97 -23.98 -1.35 3.55
N ASP A 98 -24.46 -0.20 3.09
CA ASP A 98 -25.83 0.02 2.61
C ASP A 98 -25.96 0.54 1.18
N CYS A 99 -24.90 1.02 0.54
CA CYS A 99 -24.95 1.48 -0.84
C CYS A 99 -25.12 0.32 -1.84
N TRP A 100 -25.35 0.66 -3.11
CA TRP A 100 -25.53 -0.34 -4.16
C TRP A 100 -24.36 -1.31 -4.26
N TYR A 101 -23.12 -0.80 -4.21
CA TYR A 101 -21.92 -1.63 -4.32
C TYR A 101 -21.74 -2.54 -3.10
N CYS A 102 -21.94 -2.05 -1.90
CA CYS A 102 -21.87 -2.86 -0.69
C CYS A 102 -22.85 -4.05 -0.73
N ASN A 103 -24.05 -3.83 -1.27
CA ASN A 103 -25.08 -4.87 -1.33
C ASN A 103 -24.92 -5.83 -2.52
N ASN A 104 -24.31 -5.41 -3.64
CA ASN A 104 -24.27 -6.20 -4.87
C ASN A 104 -22.87 -6.67 -5.27
N VAL A 105 -21.81 -5.97 -4.84
CA VAL A 105 -20.40 -6.29 -5.18
C VAL A 105 -19.53 -6.23 -3.91
N PRO A 106 -19.86 -6.93 -2.83
CA PRO A 106 -19.16 -6.82 -1.54
C PRO A 106 -17.71 -7.26 -1.59
N ALA A 107 -17.30 -8.03 -2.61
CA ALA A 107 -15.91 -8.41 -2.83
C ALA A 107 -15.01 -7.24 -3.31
N ARG A 108 -15.59 -6.08 -3.61
CA ARG A 108 -14.88 -4.87 -4.02
C ARG A 108 -15.24 -3.68 -3.12
N PRO A 109 -14.81 -3.70 -1.84
CA PRO A 109 -15.18 -2.67 -0.85
C PRO A 109 -14.69 -1.27 -1.23
N THR A 110 -13.63 -1.18 -2.02
CA THR A 110 -13.09 0.10 -2.54
C THR A 110 -14.05 0.85 -3.47
N THR A 111 -15.10 0.17 -3.97
CA THR A 111 -16.14 0.80 -4.80
C THR A 111 -17.31 1.34 -3.98
N CYS A 112 -17.27 1.26 -2.65
CA CYS A 112 -18.30 1.84 -1.79
C CYS A 112 -18.46 3.34 -2.05
N GLU A 113 -19.71 3.80 -2.29
CA GLU A 113 -20.00 5.19 -2.63
C GLU A 113 -19.82 6.15 -1.44
N ASN A 114 -19.93 5.64 -0.23
CA ASN A 114 -19.81 6.40 1.01
C ASN A 114 -18.68 5.82 1.87
N ARG A 115 -17.56 5.48 1.22
CA ARG A 115 -16.39 4.95 1.92
C ARG A 115 -15.72 6.06 2.71
N GLU A 116 -15.54 5.84 3.98
CA GLU A 116 -14.72 6.66 4.86
C GLU A 116 -13.31 6.07 4.98
N VAL A 117 -12.32 6.90 5.29
CA VAL A 117 -10.92 6.45 5.40
C VAL A 117 -10.26 7.19 6.56
N TYR A 118 -9.63 6.45 7.49
CA TYR A 118 -8.73 7.07 8.47
C TYR A 118 -7.67 7.89 7.74
N GLY A 119 -7.44 9.10 8.20
CA GLY A 119 -6.59 10.07 7.51
C GLY A 119 -7.35 11.10 6.67
N TYR A 120 -8.67 10.92 6.45
CA TYR A 120 -9.49 11.82 5.63
C TYR A 120 -10.63 12.48 6.41
N PHE A 121 -10.80 12.13 7.69
CA PHE A 121 -11.85 12.71 8.52
C PHE A 121 -11.56 14.15 8.89
N ASN A 122 -12.57 15.00 8.80
CA ASN A 122 -12.51 16.35 9.36
C ASN A 122 -12.30 16.26 10.88
N VAL A 123 -11.22 16.88 11.38
CA VAL A 123 -10.84 16.79 12.79
C VAL A 123 -11.85 17.45 13.73
N ASP A 124 -12.61 18.42 13.25
CA ASP A 124 -13.59 19.20 14.02
C ASP A 124 -15.00 18.60 13.96
N ALA A 125 -15.20 17.48 13.22
CA ALA A 125 -16.49 16.80 13.05
C ALA A 125 -16.49 15.36 13.60
N PRO A 126 -17.63 14.84 14.16
CA PRO A 126 -17.78 13.43 14.46
C PRO A 126 -17.64 12.58 13.18
N PRO A 127 -17.11 11.36 13.24
CA PRO A 127 -16.95 10.52 14.44
C PRO A 127 -15.66 10.74 15.22
N HIS A 128 -14.87 11.77 14.91
CA HIS A 128 -13.56 12.03 15.55
C HIS A 128 -12.58 10.82 15.44
N GLY A 129 -12.74 10.04 14.38
CA GLY A 129 -11.77 9.03 13.99
C GLY A 129 -10.69 9.75 13.21
N HIS A 130 -9.54 9.90 13.82
CA HIS A 130 -8.46 10.69 13.26
C HIS A 130 -7.54 9.83 12.40
N GLY A 131 -6.54 10.42 11.76
CA GLY A 131 -5.50 9.69 11.04
C GLY A 131 -4.32 9.33 11.92
N GLY A 132 -3.39 8.59 11.34
CA GLY A 132 -2.21 8.09 12.04
C GLY A 132 -1.17 9.15 12.41
N PHE A 133 -1.30 10.40 11.93
CA PHE A 133 -0.41 11.49 12.34
C PHE A 133 -0.90 12.16 13.63
N SER A 134 -1.32 11.35 14.58
CA SER A 134 -1.78 11.73 15.92
C SER A 134 -1.23 10.76 16.96
N GLU A 135 -1.02 11.22 18.19
CA GLU A 135 -0.59 10.35 19.31
C GLU A 135 -1.60 9.23 19.59
N TYR A 136 -2.89 9.50 19.40
CA TYR A 136 -3.96 8.55 19.67
C TYR A 136 -5.05 8.65 18.59
N LEU A 137 -5.71 7.54 18.32
CA LEU A 137 -6.92 7.49 17.52
C LEU A 137 -7.94 6.50 18.11
N VAL A 138 -9.21 6.73 17.82
CA VAL A 138 -10.28 5.81 18.18
C VAL A 138 -10.57 4.88 17.02
N ILE A 139 -10.51 3.57 17.27
CA ILE A 139 -10.99 2.54 16.34
C ILE A 139 -12.49 2.44 16.52
N THR A 140 -13.24 2.84 15.49
CA THR A 140 -14.70 2.84 15.50
C THR A 140 -15.25 1.42 15.35
N ASN A 141 -16.50 1.20 15.76
CA ASN A 141 -17.15 -0.11 15.78
C ASN A 141 -17.36 -0.76 14.40
N ASP A 142 -17.28 0.03 13.34
CA ASP A 142 -17.39 -0.38 11.93
C ASP A 142 -16.02 -0.55 11.23
N ALA A 143 -14.93 -0.17 11.89
CA ALA A 143 -13.59 -0.39 11.41
C ALA A 143 -13.10 -1.82 11.71
N SER A 144 -12.34 -2.38 10.77
CA SER A 144 -11.61 -3.64 11.01
C SER A 144 -10.22 -3.34 11.55
N PHE A 145 -9.80 -4.07 12.58
CA PHE A 145 -8.45 -4.00 13.11
C PHE A 145 -7.91 -5.40 13.43
N TYR A 146 -6.60 -5.52 13.48
CA TYR A 146 -5.92 -6.80 13.67
C TYR A 146 -4.79 -6.67 14.67
N ARG A 147 -4.76 -7.59 15.62
CA ARG A 147 -3.65 -7.76 16.54
C ARG A 147 -2.41 -8.24 15.77
N LEU A 148 -1.25 -7.67 16.08
CA LEU A 148 0.02 -8.14 15.53
C LEU A 148 0.56 -9.34 16.35
N PRO A 149 1.37 -10.22 15.73
CA PRO A 149 2.10 -11.27 16.44
C PRO A 149 2.95 -10.71 17.59
N ASP A 150 3.06 -11.45 18.70
CA ASP A 150 3.74 -11.00 19.93
C ASP A 150 5.23 -10.67 19.74
N ASP A 151 5.87 -11.27 18.74
CA ASP A 151 7.29 -11.09 18.43
C ASP A 151 7.53 -10.19 17.20
N MET A 152 6.48 -9.55 16.69
CA MET A 152 6.58 -8.56 15.63
C MET A 152 6.78 -7.17 16.23
N ASP A 153 7.76 -6.43 15.71
CA ASP A 153 7.92 -5.02 16.04
C ASP A 153 6.66 -4.24 15.64
N VAL A 154 6.13 -3.44 16.55
CA VAL A 154 4.93 -2.64 16.31
C VAL A 154 5.09 -1.70 15.13
N GLU A 155 6.29 -1.13 14.94
CA GLU A 155 6.57 -0.25 13.79
C GLU A 155 6.41 -1.00 12.45
N LEU A 156 6.77 -2.29 12.41
CA LEU A 156 6.64 -3.11 11.22
C LEU A 156 5.16 -3.30 10.81
N GLY A 157 4.27 -3.26 11.80
CA GLY A 157 2.82 -3.33 11.59
C GLY A 157 2.27 -2.24 10.67
N ALA A 158 2.91 -1.08 10.58
CA ALA A 158 2.52 0.00 9.66
C ALA A 158 2.70 -0.39 8.18
N LEU A 159 3.56 -1.37 7.87
CA LEU A 159 3.69 -1.90 6.51
C LEU A 159 2.53 -2.82 6.09
N THR A 160 1.66 -3.20 7.02
CA THR A 160 0.49 -4.05 6.69
C THR A 160 -0.38 -3.39 5.62
N GLU A 161 -0.59 -2.07 5.72
CA GLU A 161 -1.38 -1.32 4.75
C GLU A 161 -0.77 -1.38 3.34
N PRO A 162 0.45 -0.87 3.08
CA PRO A 162 1.03 -0.88 1.74
C PRO A 162 1.33 -2.30 1.24
N LEU A 163 1.61 -3.27 2.11
CA LEU A 163 1.74 -4.68 1.72
C LEU A 163 0.40 -5.26 1.28
N SER A 164 -0.71 -4.84 1.88
CA SER A 164 -2.06 -5.22 1.43
C SER A 164 -2.35 -4.71 0.01
N VAL A 165 -1.91 -3.50 -0.34
CA VAL A 165 -1.96 -2.98 -1.73
C VAL A 165 -1.16 -3.88 -2.67
N ALA A 166 0.08 -4.20 -2.32
CA ALA A 166 0.98 -5.00 -3.15
C ALA A 166 0.48 -6.44 -3.35
N THR A 167 0.02 -7.09 -2.27
CA THR A 167 -0.51 -8.47 -2.33
C THR A 167 -1.83 -8.52 -3.10
N HIS A 168 -2.72 -7.54 -2.91
CA HIS A 168 -3.96 -7.45 -3.68
C HIS A 168 -3.69 -7.25 -5.19
N ALA A 169 -2.71 -6.41 -5.55
CA ALA A 169 -2.29 -6.26 -6.93
C ALA A 169 -1.79 -7.59 -7.53
N LEU A 170 -0.97 -8.35 -6.78
CA LEU A 170 -0.51 -9.67 -7.21
C LEU A 170 -1.67 -10.66 -7.38
N GLU A 171 -2.64 -10.63 -6.47
CA GLU A 171 -3.84 -11.49 -6.55
C GLU A 171 -4.72 -11.21 -7.77
N GLN A 172 -4.75 -9.98 -8.28
CA GLN A 172 -5.46 -9.68 -9.54
C GLN A 172 -4.87 -10.46 -10.73
N ALA A 173 -3.61 -10.86 -10.65
CA ALA A 173 -2.96 -11.67 -11.69
C ALA A 173 -3.29 -13.17 -11.60
N TYR A 174 -3.87 -13.67 -10.49
CA TYR A 174 -4.38 -15.04 -10.43
C TYR A 174 -5.60 -15.19 -11.35
N GLN A 175 -5.64 -16.26 -12.10
CA GLN A 175 -6.77 -16.58 -12.99
C GLN A 175 -7.43 -17.89 -12.54
N PRO A 176 -8.30 -17.86 -11.52
CA PRO A 176 -8.96 -19.04 -11.01
C PRO A 176 -9.86 -19.68 -12.08
N GLY A 177 -9.78 -21.00 -12.21
CA GLY A 177 -10.57 -21.76 -13.18
C GLY A 177 -9.96 -21.88 -14.58
N MET A 178 -8.80 -21.29 -14.83
CA MET A 178 -8.06 -21.55 -16.08
C MET A 178 -7.41 -22.93 -16.06
N PRO A 179 -7.63 -23.76 -17.09
CA PRO A 179 -7.18 -25.14 -17.09
C PRO A 179 -5.68 -25.31 -17.37
N HIS A 180 -4.97 -24.25 -17.73
CA HIS A 180 -3.57 -24.30 -18.14
C HIS A 180 -2.64 -23.72 -17.08
N ALA A 181 -1.62 -24.51 -16.71
CA ALA A 181 -0.58 -24.10 -15.76
C ALA A 181 0.29 -22.91 -16.24
N ARG A 182 0.03 -22.40 -17.44
CA ARG A 182 0.77 -21.27 -18.04
C ARG A 182 -0.03 -19.98 -18.08
N GLU A 183 -1.23 -19.94 -17.52
CA GLU A 183 -2.06 -18.75 -17.46
C GLU A 183 -1.95 -18.07 -16.10
N GLY A 184 -1.98 -16.72 -16.09
CA GLY A 184 -1.92 -15.90 -14.89
C GLY A 184 -0.65 -16.07 -14.05
N PHE A 185 -0.71 -15.65 -12.80
CA PHE A 185 0.34 -15.80 -11.80
C PHE A 185 0.24 -17.16 -11.09
N GLY A 186 1.37 -17.67 -10.63
CA GLY A 186 1.48 -18.90 -9.84
C GLY A 186 2.93 -19.38 -9.72
N PRO A 187 3.21 -20.48 -9.02
CA PRO A 187 4.57 -20.99 -8.84
C PRO A 187 5.31 -21.19 -10.16
N GLY A 188 6.54 -20.70 -10.23
CA GLY A 188 7.42 -20.78 -11.39
C GLY A 188 7.11 -19.80 -12.52
N LYS A 189 6.17 -18.86 -12.32
CA LYS A 189 5.85 -17.80 -13.27
C LYS A 189 6.84 -16.64 -13.18
N SER A 190 7.11 -15.99 -14.33
CA SER A 190 7.95 -14.79 -14.38
C SER A 190 7.11 -13.53 -14.15
N VAL A 191 7.63 -12.64 -13.33
CA VAL A 191 7.00 -11.36 -12.97
C VAL A 191 7.97 -10.22 -13.24
N ALA A 192 7.53 -9.19 -13.98
CA ALA A 192 8.23 -7.92 -14.03
C ALA A 192 7.52 -6.92 -13.12
N VAL A 193 8.26 -6.20 -12.29
CA VAL A 193 7.75 -5.12 -11.44
C VAL A 193 8.37 -3.81 -11.92
N GLN A 194 7.54 -2.92 -12.42
CA GLN A 194 7.92 -1.58 -12.87
C GLN A 194 7.78 -0.60 -11.69
N GLY A 195 8.89 0.04 -11.34
CA GLY A 195 9.02 0.86 -10.13
C GLY A 195 9.46 0.02 -8.93
N ALA A 196 10.66 0.28 -8.42
CA ALA A 196 11.22 -0.29 -7.20
C ALA A 196 11.07 0.68 -6.00
N GLY A 197 9.96 1.41 -5.97
CA GLY A 197 9.49 2.16 -4.81
C GLY A 197 8.87 1.23 -3.75
N PRO A 198 8.29 1.76 -2.65
CA PRO A 198 7.77 0.95 -1.56
C PRO A 198 6.78 -0.14 -2.00
N ILE A 199 5.80 0.20 -2.83
CA ILE A 199 4.80 -0.76 -3.33
C ILE A 199 5.45 -1.83 -4.21
N GLY A 200 6.37 -1.42 -5.12
CA GLY A 200 7.07 -2.37 -5.97
C GLY A 200 7.97 -3.33 -5.20
N LEU A 201 8.69 -2.85 -4.18
CA LEU A 201 9.52 -3.68 -3.30
C LEU A 201 8.67 -4.70 -2.53
N LEU A 202 7.52 -4.27 -1.99
CA LEU A 202 6.58 -5.14 -1.31
C LEU A 202 5.94 -6.17 -2.27
N ALA A 203 5.65 -5.76 -3.52
CA ALA A 203 5.16 -6.67 -4.54
C ALA A 203 6.22 -7.73 -4.94
N ILE A 204 7.50 -7.34 -4.99
CA ILE A 204 8.62 -8.26 -5.22
C ILE A 204 8.70 -9.30 -4.08
N ALA A 205 8.66 -8.85 -2.81
CA ALA A 205 8.69 -9.75 -1.66
C ALA A 205 7.49 -10.72 -1.67
N ALA A 206 6.30 -10.21 -1.95
CA ALA A 206 5.08 -11.02 -2.07
C ALA A 206 5.17 -12.04 -3.21
N ALA A 207 5.63 -11.64 -4.40
CA ALA A 207 5.80 -12.52 -5.55
C ALA A 207 6.84 -13.62 -5.29
N ASN A 208 7.96 -13.26 -4.63
CA ASN A 208 9.00 -14.21 -4.25
C ASN A 208 8.46 -15.26 -3.28
N ASN A 209 7.78 -14.83 -2.20
CA ASN A 209 7.16 -15.74 -1.23
C ASN A 209 6.09 -16.64 -1.86
N ALA A 210 5.33 -16.11 -2.83
CA ALA A 210 4.31 -16.86 -3.57
C ALA A 210 4.90 -17.84 -4.62
N GLY A 211 6.24 -17.92 -4.75
CA GLY A 211 6.94 -18.89 -5.58
C GLY A 211 7.09 -18.48 -7.05
N ALA A 212 7.18 -17.20 -7.35
CA ALA A 212 7.59 -16.72 -8.66
C ALA A 212 8.88 -17.41 -9.10
N GLY A 213 8.98 -17.75 -10.38
CA GLY A 213 10.13 -18.45 -10.94
C GLY A 213 11.26 -17.52 -11.40
N ASN A 214 10.93 -16.30 -11.74
CA ASN A 214 11.87 -15.23 -12.04
C ASN A 214 11.19 -13.87 -11.80
N ILE A 215 11.84 -13.00 -11.03
CA ILE A 215 11.34 -11.66 -10.71
C ILE A 215 12.31 -10.63 -11.30
N ILE A 216 11.80 -9.78 -12.17
CA ILE A 216 12.56 -8.75 -12.87
C ILE A 216 12.12 -7.39 -12.32
N ALA A 217 13.01 -6.69 -11.62
CA ALA A 217 12.78 -5.31 -11.19
C ALA A 217 13.20 -4.34 -12.29
N VAL A 218 12.36 -3.35 -12.58
CA VAL A 218 12.60 -2.31 -13.59
C VAL A 218 12.47 -0.94 -12.93
N ASP A 219 13.53 -0.15 -12.90
CA ASP A 219 13.55 1.21 -12.32
C ASP A 219 14.63 2.08 -13.00
N ALA A 220 14.60 3.38 -12.79
CA ALA A 220 15.64 4.32 -13.25
C ALA A 220 16.81 4.46 -12.27
N ILE A 221 16.62 4.08 -11.00
CA ILE A 221 17.55 4.38 -9.90
C ILE A 221 18.24 3.09 -9.46
N ASP A 222 19.58 3.04 -9.61
CA ASP A 222 20.38 1.86 -9.28
C ASP A 222 20.24 1.42 -7.81
N ASP A 223 20.20 2.36 -6.87
CA ASP A 223 20.04 2.04 -5.44
C ASP A 223 18.70 1.36 -5.15
N ARG A 224 17.64 1.77 -5.83
CA ARG A 224 16.32 1.12 -5.75
C ARG A 224 16.35 -0.30 -6.32
N LEU A 225 17.05 -0.49 -7.43
CA LEU A 225 17.24 -1.82 -8.02
C LEU A 225 18.07 -2.73 -7.10
N GLN A 226 19.11 -2.21 -6.45
CA GLN A 226 19.87 -2.97 -5.45
C GLN A 226 18.99 -3.35 -4.25
N MET A 227 18.11 -2.46 -3.80
CA MET A 227 17.13 -2.80 -2.77
C MET A 227 16.17 -3.89 -3.26
N ALA A 228 15.68 -3.81 -4.51
CA ALA A 228 14.81 -4.83 -5.09
C ALA A 228 15.45 -6.23 -5.06
N ALA A 229 16.76 -6.33 -5.28
CA ALA A 229 17.48 -7.59 -5.13
C ALA A 229 17.42 -8.12 -3.68
N THR A 230 17.48 -7.26 -2.67
CA THR A 230 17.36 -7.68 -1.25
C THR A 230 15.95 -8.09 -0.88
N PHE A 231 14.94 -7.64 -1.64
CA PHE A 231 13.53 -8.02 -1.49
C PHE A 231 13.17 -9.27 -2.31
N GLY A 232 14.08 -9.78 -3.13
CA GLY A 232 13.93 -11.06 -3.83
C GLY A 232 13.81 -10.95 -5.35
N ALA A 233 14.17 -9.82 -5.96
CA ALA A 233 14.31 -9.74 -7.41
C ALA A 233 15.53 -10.51 -7.88
N ASP A 234 15.36 -11.32 -8.94
CA ASP A 234 16.42 -12.13 -9.56
C ASP A 234 17.22 -11.34 -10.60
N ASP A 235 16.52 -10.49 -11.36
CA ASP A 235 17.08 -9.67 -12.42
C ASP A 235 16.75 -8.18 -12.21
N LEU A 236 17.69 -7.32 -12.57
CA LEU A 236 17.58 -5.86 -12.43
C LEU A 236 17.74 -5.21 -13.81
N VAL A 237 16.82 -4.35 -14.19
CA VAL A 237 16.85 -3.60 -15.45
C VAL A 237 16.74 -2.10 -15.14
N ASN A 238 17.83 -1.38 -15.33
CA ASN A 238 17.85 0.07 -15.21
C ASN A 238 17.47 0.68 -16.56
N ILE A 239 16.34 1.42 -16.60
CA ILE A 239 15.81 2.02 -17.83
C ILE A 239 16.76 3.04 -18.47
N GLU A 240 17.58 3.73 -17.66
CA GLU A 240 18.56 4.73 -18.12
C GLU A 240 19.73 4.11 -18.90
N ASN A 241 19.92 2.79 -18.82
CA ASN A 241 20.97 2.08 -19.55
C ASN A 241 20.55 1.64 -20.96
N HIS A 242 19.37 2.06 -21.44
CA HIS A 242 18.78 1.64 -22.69
C HIS A 242 18.48 2.79 -23.64
N ASP A 243 18.57 2.53 -24.94
CA ASP A 243 18.26 3.50 -26.00
C ASP A 243 16.74 3.64 -26.22
N GLY A 244 15.99 3.87 -25.12
CA GLY A 244 14.54 4.07 -25.12
C GLY A 244 13.74 2.77 -24.83
N ASP A 245 12.40 2.92 -24.92
CA ASP A 245 11.45 1.89 -24.46
C ASP A 245 11.63 0.52 -25.17
N GLU A 246 11.87 0.54 -26.50
CA GLU A 246 11.97 -0.71 -27.27
C GLU A 246 13.17 -1.56 -26.83
N ASP A 247 14.31 -0.92 -26.57
CA ASP A 247 15.53 -1.59 -26.12
C ASP A 247 15.36 -2.13 -24.69
N MET A 248 14.83 -1.34 -23.78
CA MET A 248 14.51 -1.76 -22.41
C MET A 248 13.53 -2.93 -22.40
N ILE A 249 12.44 -2.86 -23.19
CA ILE A 249 11.45 -3.96 -23.30
C ILE A 249 12.10 -5.23 -23.85
N ALA A 250 13.00 -5.10 -24.83
CA ALA A 250 13.73 -6.24 -25.38
C ALA A 250 14.64 -6.91 -24.32
N GLU A 251 15.29 -6.11 -23.49
CA GLU A 251 16.10 -6.60 -22.37
C GLU A 251 15.25 -7.34 -21.33
N VAL A 252 14.10 -6.77 -20.90
CA VAL A 252 13.17 -7.46 -19.98
C VAL A 252 12.72 -8.81 -20.57
N LYS A 253 12.37 -8.84 -21.84
CA LYS A 253 12.00 -10.11 -22.53
C LYS A 253 13.13 -11.11 -22.54
N ALA A 254 14.34 -10.67 -22.83
CA ALA A 254 15.52 -11.55 -22.87
C ALA A 254 15.81 -12.25 -21.55
N ARG A 255 15.38 -11.67 -20.40
CA ARG A 255 15.50 -12.26 -19.07
C ARG A 255 14.48 -13.37 -18.80
N THR A 256 13.51 -13.58 -19.68
CA THR A 256 12.46 -14.60 -19.51
C THR A 256 12.76 -15.86 -20.33
N ASN A 257 12.15 -16.98 -19.93
CA ASN A 257 12.29 -18.21 -20.65
C ASN A 257 11.79 -18.08 -22.10
N GLY A 258 12.66 -18.35 -23.06
CA GLY A 258 12.36 -18.23 -24.47
C GLY A 258 12.37 -16.79 -25.01
N GLY A 259 12.69 -15.79 -24.21
CA GLY A 259 12.75 -14.40 -24.64
C GLY A 259 11.40 -13.80 -25.06
N VAL A 260 10.29 -14.37 -24.57
CA VAL A 260 8.93 -13.97 -25.00
C VAL A 260 8.33 -12.85 -24.15
N GLY A 261 8.88 -12.61 -22.98
CA GLY A 261 8.40 -11.66 -21.98
C GLY A 261 7.85 -12.34 -20.72
N PRO A 262 7.69 -11.57 -19.62
CA PRO A 262 7.16 -12.09 -18.36
C PRO A 262 5.70 -12.53 -18.50
N ASP A 263 5.29 -13.47 -17.64
CA ASP A 263 3.90 -13.91 -17.52
C ASP A 263 3.01 -12.78 -16.99
N VAL A 264 3.54 -11.99 -16.04
CA VAL A 264 2.85 -10.89 -15.38
C VAL A 264 3.77 -9.67 -15.34
N ALA A 265 3.21 -8.48 -15.57
CA ALA A 265 3.81 -7.20 -15.22
C ALA A 265 2.95 -6.52 -14.15
N ILE A 266 3.59 -5.96 -13.12
CA ILE A 266 2.96 -5.10 -12.12
C ILE A 266 3.50 -3.69 -12.34
N GLU A 267 2.64 -2.76 -12.68
CA GLU A 267 2.97 -1.34 -12.81
C GLU A 267 2.77 -0.67 -11.44
N ALA A 268 3.87 -0.30 -10.79
CA ALA A 268 3.93 0.35 -9.49
C ALA A 268 4.79 1.63 -9.50
N ALA A 269 5.15 2.12 -10.69
CA ALA A 269 5.88 3.38 -10.84
C ALA A 269 4.95 4.61 -10.85
N GLY A 270 3.68 4.42 -11.27
CA GLY A 270 2.70 5.48 -11.39
C GLY A 270 3.04 6.49 -12.49
N LEU A 271 3.73 6.06 -13.53
CA LEU A 271 4.12 6.91 -14.67
C LEU A 271 3.38 6.46 -15.94
N PRO A 272 2.67 7.35 -16.64
CA PRO A 272 1.88 6.97 -17.82
C PRO A 272 2.62 6.13 -18.85
N PRO A 273 3.90 6.38 -19.21
CA PRO A 273 4.64 5.52 -20.14
C PRO A 273 4.80 4.07 -19.67
N ALA A 274 4.87 3.82 -18.36
CA ALA A 274 5.09 2.49 -17.80
C ALA A 274 3.93 1.54 -18.08
N VAL A 275 2.69 2.05 -18.16
CA VAL A 275 1.50 1.27 -18.56
C VAL A 275 1.69 0.68 -19.95
N ARG A 276 2.08 1.50 -20.92
CA ARG A 276 2.34 1.04 -22.30
C ARG A 276 3.52 0.06 -22.34
N GLN A 277 4.60 0.37 -21.63
CA GLN A 277 5.77 -0.50 -21.53
C GLN A 277 5.37 -1.87 -20.94
N GLY A 278 4.56 -1.91 -19.88
CA GLY A 278 4.04 -3.13 -19.28
C GLY A 278 3.23 -3.98 -20.25
N MET A 279 2.31 -3.37 -21.01
CA MET A 279 1.54 -4.05 -22.06
C MET A 279 2.42 -4.65 -23.17
N GLU A 280 3.53 -3.99 -23.51
CA GLU A 280 4.43 -4.47 -24.56
C GLU A 280 5.44 -5.52 -24.04
N MET A 281 5.89 -5.42 -22.80
CA MET A 281 6.89 -6.35 -22.26
C MET A 281 6.31 -7.72 -21.91
N VAL A 282 5.07 -7.83 -21.41
CA VAL A 282 4.46 -9.13 -21.11
C VAL A 282 4.35 -9.99 -22.38
N ARG A 283 4.44 -11.30 -22.21
CA ARG A 283 4.24 -12.24 -23.33
C ARG A 283 2.82 -12.19 -23.89
N ASP A 284 2.59 -12.83 -25.02
CA ASP A 284 1.23 -13.07 -25.51
C ASP A 284 0.48 -13.97 -24.52
N GLY A 285 -0.80 -13.66 -24.24
CA GLY A 285 -1.59 -14.25 -23.16
C GLY A 285 -1.12 -13.83 -21.75
N GLY A 286 -0.28 -12.79 -21.63
CA GLY A 286 0.20 -12.29 -20.35
C GLY A 286 -0.76 -11.32 -19.68
N THR A 287 -0.42 -10.92 -18.45
CA THR A 287 -1.24 -10.05 -17.60
C THR A 287 -0.47 -8.81 -17.23
N LEU A 288 -1.09 -7.63 -17.39
CA LEU A 288 -0.67 -6.38 -16.76
C LEU A 288 -1.60 -6.07 -15.58
N VAL A 289 -1.03 -5.82 -14.42
CA VAL A 289 -1.74 -5.26 -13.27
C VAL A 289 -1.26 -3.84 -13.04
N GLU A 290 -2.19 -2.92 -13.08
CA GLU A 290 -1.99 -1.50 -12.89
C GLU A 290 -2.34 -1.13 -11.43
N VAL A 291 -1.38 -0.62 -10.66
CA VAL A 291 -1.54 -0.21 -9.27
C VAL A 291 -0.93 1.15 -8.97
N GLY A 292 -0.07 1.66 -9.84
CA GLY A 292 0.69 2.88 -9.62
C GLY A 292 -0.12 4.18 -9.76
N HIS A 293 -1.17 4.19 -10.58
CA HIS A 293 -1.98 5.39 -10.88
C HIS A 293 -3.25 5.46 -10.00
N PHE A 294 -3.10 5.55 -8.68
CA PHE A 294 -4.25 5.76 -7.78
C PHE A 294 -4.83 7.19 -7.88
N ALA A 295 -4.03 8.16 -8.35
CA ALA A 295 -4.42 9.54 -8.64
C ALA A 295 -4.04 9.90 -10.08
N TYR A 296 -4.68 10.95 -10.63
CA TYR A 296 -4.37 11.41 -11.98
C TYR A 296 -2.94 11.97 -12.07
N ASN A 297 -2.13 11.35 -12.92
CA ASN A 297 -0.73 11.74 -13.19
C ASN A 297 -0.44 11.81 -14.70
N GLY A 298 -1.44 12.17 -15.49
CA GLY A 298 -1.33 12.31 -16.93
C GLY A 298 -1.98 11.18 -17.72
N GLU A 299 -1.75 11.17 -19.03
CA GLU A 299 -2.34 10.24 -19.98
C GLU A 299 -1.27 9.55 -20.83
N VAL A 300 -1.57 8.35 -21.34
CA VAL A 300 -0.73 7.61 -22.26
C VAL A 300 -1.56 7.11 -23.45
N GLU A 301 -1.00 7.22 -24.66
CA GLU A 301 -1.62 6.64 -25.86
C GLU A 301 -1.35 5.13 -25.91
N ILE A 302 -2.42 4.35 -26.03
CA ILE A 302 -2.39 2.89 -26.13
C ILE A 302 -2.91 2.46 -27.48
N ASN A 303 -2.21 1.52 -28.14
CA ASN A 303 -2.73 0.85 -29.35
C ASN A 303 -3.62 -0.33 -28.96
N PRO A 304 -4.97 -0.23 -29.10
CA PRO A 304 -5.88 -1.30 -28.68
C PRO A 304 -5.71 -2.60 -29.48
N THR A 305 -5.12 -2.56 -30.68
CA THR A 305 -4.80 -3.76 -31.44
C THR A 305 -3.86 -4.70 -30.68
N ARG A 306 -2.97 -4.13 -29.85
CA ARG A 306 -2.04 -4.93 -29.02
C ARG A 306 -2.77 -5.76 -27.99
N ILE A 307 -3.83 -5.24 -27.38
CA ILE A 307 -4.66 -5.98 -26.42
C ILE A 307 -5.23 -7.23 -27.08
N VAL A 308 -5.82 -7.08 -28.28
CA VAL A 308 -6.45 -8.19 -29.00
C VAL A 308 -5.41 -9.18 -29.53
N GLN A 309 -4.36 -8.71 -30.21
CA GLN A 309 -3.39 -9.59 -30.86
C GLN A 309 -2.53 -10.38 -29.86
N LYS A 310 -2.25 -9.80 -28.71
CA LYS A 310 -1.52 -10.48 -27.62
C LYS A 310 -2.45 -11.24 -26.68
N GLU A 311 -3.78 -11.15 -26.84
CA GLU A 311 -4.76 -11.71 -25.88
C GLU A 311 -4.46 -11.27 -24.44
N LEU A 312 -4.16 -9.96 -24.24
CA LEU A 312 -3.75 -9.42 -22.95
C LEU A 312 -4.90 -9.36 -21.95
N SER A 313 -4.61 -9.70 -20.70
CA SER A 313 -5.41 -9.32 -19.54
C SER A 313 -4.84 -8.05 -18.92
N VAL A 314 -5.68 -7.03 -18.72
CA VAL A 314 -5.29 -5.79 -18.03
C VAL A 314 -6.23 -5.58 -16.85
N TYR A 315 -5.68 -5.51 -15.66
CA TYR A 315 -6.44 -5.33 -14.43
C TYR A 315 -5.99 -4.08 -13.69
N GLY A 316 -6.95 -3.27 -13.21
CA GLY A 316 -6.70 -2.22 -12.24
C GLY A 316 -6.81 -2.78 -10.83
N SER A 317 -5.93 -2.34 -9.94
CA SER A 317 -5.93 -2.68 -8.52
C SER A 317 -5.97 -1.41 -7.71
N LEU A 318 -7.05 -1.21 -6.95
CA LEU A 318 -7.22 -0.06 -6.07
C LEU A 318 -7.38 -0.53 -4.63
N ALA A 319 -6.46 -0.12 -3.76
CA ALA A 319 -6.43 -0.52 -2.35
C ALA A 319 -6.65 -2.06 -2.21
N TYR A 320 -7.52 -2.52 -1.32
CA TYR A 320 -7.68 -3.95 -0.99
C TYR A 320 -8.97 -4.17 -0.18
N PRO A 321 -9.49 -5.41 -0.11
CA PRO A 321 -10.53 -5.77 0.86
C PRO A 321 -9.93 -5.88 2.28
N PRO A 322 -10.71 -5.64 3.35
CA PRO A 322 -10.23 -5.71 4.75
C PRO A 322 -9.52 -7.02 5.11
N THR A 323 -9.95 -8.14 4.53
CA THR A 323 -9.34 -9.46 4.74
C THR A 323 -7.90 -9.57 4.24
N GLN A 324 -7.45 -8.62 3.42
CA GLN A 324 -6.07 -8.59 2.93
C GLN A 324 -5.06 -8.29 4.04
N PHE A 325 -5.49 -7.57 5.10
CA PHE A 325 -4.63 -7.30 6.26
C PHE A 325 -4.17 -8.57 6.95
N GLU A 326 -5.03 -9.55 7.12
CA GLU A 326 -4.64 -10.84 7.71
C GLU A 326 -3.50 -11.48 6.90
N SER A 327 -3.68 -11.58 5.58
CA SER A 327 -2.65 -12.14 4.69
C SER A 327 -1.35 -11.32 4.70
N ALA A 328 -1.45 -9.99 4.79
CA ALA A 328 -0.28 -9.10 4.84
C ALA A 328 0.48 -9.25 6.17
N ILE A 329 -0.20 -9.33 7.30
CA ILE A 329 0.41 -9.57 8.61
C ILE A 329 1.13 -10.93 8.63
N GLU A 330 0.47 -12.00 8.13
CA GLU A 330 1.08 -13.31 8.04
C GLU A 330 2.32 -13.31 7.14
N LEU A 331 2.30 -12.57 6.04
CA LEU A 331 3.44 -12.45 5.14
C LEU A 331 4.59 -11.67 5.78
N LEU A 332 4.31 -10.55 6.47
CA LEU A 332 5.30 -9.80 7.24
C LEU A 332 5.97 -10.70 8.28
N ASP A 333 5.16 -11.43 9.05
CA ASP A 333 5.66 -12.33 10.09
C ASP A 333 6.57 -13.44 9.54
N GLN A 334 6.19 -14.03 8.41
CA GLN A 334 6.99 -15.07 7.75
C GLN A 334 8.31 -14.53 7.20
N LEU A 335 8.37 -13.29 6.78
CA LEU A 335 9.51 -12.72 6.05
C LEU A 335 10.37 -11.78 6.90
N LYS A 336 9.93 -11.33 8.09
CA LYS A 336 10.59 -10.30 8.91
C LYS A 336 12.08 -10.57 9.19
N ASP A 337 12.49 -11.84 9.27
CA ASP A 337 13.87 -12.22 9.53
C ASP A 337 14.74 -12.35 8.24
N ASN A 338 14.12 -12.31 7.06
CA ASN A 338 14.80 -12.57 5.79
C ASN A 338 14.74 -11.37 4.83
N VAL A 339 13.72 -10.54 4.92
CA VAL A 339 13.53 -9.34 4.10
C VAL A 339 13.73 -8.12 5.00
N PRO A 340 14.61 -7.18 4.63
CA PRO A 340 14.94 -6.03 5.47
C PRO A 340 13.86 -4.92 5.39
N PHE A 341 12.66 -5.24 5.85
CA PHE A 341 11.51 -4.32 5.79
C PHE A 341 11.77 -2.99 6.52
N GLU A 342 12.56 -3.01 7.60
CA GLU A 342 12.94 -1.83 8.36
C GLU A 342 13.69 -0.77 7.51
N LYS A 343 14.33 -1.19 6.43
CA LYS A 343 15.01 -0.26 5.50
C LYS A 343 14.04 0.59 4.68
N LEU A 344 12.77 0.22 4.63
CA LEU A 344 11.75 1.06 4.02
C LEU A 344 11.52 2.33 4.84
N PHE A 345 11.68 2.28 6.17
CA PHE A 345 11.53 3.42 7.09
C PHE A 345 12.82 4.22 7.22
N ASN A 346 13.30 4.78 6.11
CA ASN A 346 14.61 5.43 6.10
C ASN A 346 14.58 6.95 6.34
N ALA A 347 13.40 7.53 6.58
CA ALA A 347 13.22 8.93 6.94
C ALA A 347 12.24 9.03 8.12
N LYS A 348 12.75 8.89 9.34
CA LYS A 348 11.96 8.97 10.57
C LYS A 348 11.86 10.40 11.06
N THR A 349 10.65 10.85 11.41
CA THR A 349 10.36 12.22 11.83
C THR A 349 9.40 12.24 13.01
N ALA A 350 9.63 13.11 13.99
CA ALA A 350 8.67 13.40 15.04
C ALA A 350 7.56 14.35 14.54
N LEU A 351 6.44 14.46 15.25
CA LEU A 351 5.35 15.38 14.87
C LEU A 351 5.83 16.83 14.72
N ASP A 352 6.77 17.27 15.55
CA ASP A 352 7.28 18.66 15.54
C ASP A 352 8.02 19.03 14.26
N ASP A 353 8.58 18.03 13.55
CA ASP A 353 9.38 18.21 12.34
C ASP A 353 8.69 17.62 11.09
N ALA A 354 7.43 17.26 11.20
CA ALA A 354 6.71 16.48 10.19
C ALA A 354 6.55 17.18 8.82
N GLU A 355 6.61 18.51 8.76
CA GLU A 355 6.60 19.25 7.51
C GLU A 355 7.76 18.84 6.58
N GLN A 356 8.93 18.57 7.15
CA GLN A 356 10.11 18.09 6.41
C GLN A 356 9.90 16.67 5.84
N ALA A 357 9.06 15.87 6.49
CA ALA A 357 8.78 14.51 6.04
C ALA A 357 7.96 14.47 4.73
N TYR A 358 7.20 15.51 4.41
CA TYR A 358 6.48 15.64 3.14
C TYR A 358 7.41 15.97 1.96
N GLU A 359 8.55 16.59 2.22
CA GLU A 359 9.57 16.92 1.19
C GLU A 359 10.46 15.71 0.87
N ALA A 360 10.61 14.77 1.80
CA ALA A 360 11.53 13.63 1.68
C ALA A 360 11.23 12.67 0.51
N PRO A 361 9.97 12.32 0.17
CA PRO A 361 9.65 11.46 -0.96
C PRO A 361 10.05 12.05 -2.31
N GLU A 362 9.97 13.38 -2.48
CA GLU A 362 10.31 14.08 -3.73
C GLU A 362 11.83 14.05 -4.04
N SER A 363 12.66 13.96 -3.01
CA SER A 363 14.12 13.89 -3.19
C SER A 363 14.59 12.58 -3.84
N GLY A 364 13.78 11.53 -3.83
CA GLY A 364 14.13 10.18 -4.27
C GLY A 364 15.07 9.42 -3.33
N GLU A 365 15.54 10.04 -2.25
CA GLU A 365 16.41 9.44 -1.25
C GLU A 365 15.67 8.62 -0.20
N ALA A 366 14.39 8.97 0.06
CA ALA A 366 13.54 8.23 0.98
C ALA A 366 12.70 7.18 0.25
N TYR A 367 12.67 5.94 0.78
CA TYR A 367 11.69 4.94 0.36
C TYR A 367 10.34 5.28 0.97
N ARG A 368 10.31 5.48 2.29
CA ARG A 368 9.11 5.87 3.02
C ARG A 368 9.47 6.76 4.20
N ALA A 369 8.95 7.97 4.18
CA ALA A 369 8.99 8.83 5.35
C ALA A 369 7.95 8.34 6.37
N THR A 370 8.27 8.46 7.65
CA THR A 370 7.41 8.03 8.75
C THR A 370 7.33 9.08 9.83
N ILE A 371 6.16 9.19 10.43
CA ILE A 371 5.91 10.04 11.59
C ILE A 371 5.82 9.17 12.84
N HIS A 372 6.55 9.54 13.87
CA HIS A 372 6.56 8.94 15.19
C HIS A 372 5.90 9.91 16.17
N PRO A 373 4.62 9.72 16.51
CA PRO A 373 3.88 10.72 17.28
C PRO A 373 4.40 10.94 18.70
N HIS A 374 5.05 9.94 19.28
CA HIS A 374 5.63 10.02 20.64
C HIS A 374 7.15 10.33 20.65
N GLY A 375 7.71 10.72 19.50
CA GLY A 375 9.14 10.97 19.30
C GLY A 375 9.90 9.74 18.80
N ILE A 376 11.13 9.96 18.34
CA ILE A 376 12.03 8.95 17.74
C ILE A 376 12.91 8.34 18.81
#